data_9e4b0ce98163c0f6d71ea93a584ecfaf
#
_entry.id   9e4b0ce98163c0f6d71ea93a584ecfaf
#
_cell.length_a   1.000
_cell.length_b   1.000
_cell.length_c   1.000
_cell.angle_alpha   90.00
_cell.angle_beta   90.00
_cell.angle_gamma   90.00
#
_symmetry.space_group_name_H-M   'P 1'
#
loop_
_entity.id
_entity.type
_entity.pdbx_description
1 polymer ?
#
loop_
_entity_poly.entity_id
_entity_poly.type
_entity_poly.pdbx_seq_one_letter_code
_entity_poly.pdbx_strand_id
1 'polypeptide(L)'
;MASLTGTSSDQMKKPAQSTQLSHELLEKILLRAQAHAMSMIYIANNRDDVQKGDPKIGGHPSACSSALHLLGLLHLVEKRPEDFMAVKPHASPTDHSFNYNLRLFREFDGKRMDDERSRQAMKNLRHYSHKGEPVFQSYHSAFDPDRWNFLPSGSVGIPPVNALYLASAYKMAKA
;
A
#
# COMPACT_ATOMS: atom_id res chain seq x y z
N MET A 1 -49.20 37.39 -3.82
CA MET A 1 -48.29 37.08 -4.96
C MET A 1 -46.88 37.54 -4.57
N ALA A 2 -46.06 36.63 -4.12
CA ALA A 2 -44.65 36.88 -3.80
C ALA A 2 -43.81 35.90 -4.64
N SER A 3 -43.00 36.49 -5.53
CA SER A 3 -42.12 35.78 -6.46
C SER A 3 -40.89 35.29 -5.70
N LEU A 4 -40.67 33.97 -5.69
CA LEU A 4 -39.45 33.33 -5.24
C LEU A 4 -38.59 33.02 -6.49
N THR A 5 -37.66 33.89 -6.82
CA THR A 5 -36.55 33.57 -7.73
C THR A 5 -35.24 33.69 -6.96
N GLY A 6 -34.78 32.59 -6.49
CA GLY A 6 -33.44 32.42 -5.88
C GLY A 6 -32.72 31.27 -6.52
N THR A 7 -32.16 31.47 -7.72
CA THR A 7 -31.20 30.51 -8.31
C THR A 7 -29.86 30.68 -7.63
N SER A 8 -29.59 29.83 -6.63
CA SER A 8 -28.25 29.65 -6.12
C SER A 8 -27.48 28.81 -7.13
N SER A 9 -26.64 29.44 -7.92
CA SER A 9 -25.64 28.75 -8.74
C SER A 9 -24.56 28.18 -7.81
N ASP A 10 -24.70 26.92 -7.51
CA ASP A 10 -23.67 26.14 -6.83
C ASP A 10 -22.43 26.07 -7.76
N GLN A 11 -21.53 27.03 -7.58
CA GLN A 11 -20.24 27.01 -8.27
C GLN A 11 -19.45 25.85 -7.68
N MET A 12 -19.50 24.68 -8.35
CA MET A 12 -18.56 23.60 -8.13
C MET A 12 -17.15 24.18 -8.22
N LYS A 13 -16.49 24.32 -7.07
CA LYS A 13 -15.07 24.66 -7.01
C LYS A 13 -14.32 23.66 -7.89
N LYS A 14 -13.71 24.14 -8.97
CA LYS A 14 -12.76 23.36 -9.77
C LYS A 14 -11.76 22.72 -8.80
N PRO A 15 -11.50 21.42 -8.90
CA PRO A 15 -10.44 20.80 -8.10
C PRO A 15 -9.13 21.55 -8.38
N ALA A 16 -8.38 21.81 -7.31
CA ALA A 16 -7.06 22.41 -7.41
C ALA A 16 -6.27 21.68 -8.50
N GLN A 17 -5.56 22.43 -9.35
CA GLN A 17 -4.75 21.85 -10.43
C GLN A 17 -3.88 20.74 -9.83
N SER A 18 -4.19 19.49 -10.17
CA SER A 18 -3.35 18.37 -9.83
C SER A 18 -1.99 18.64 -10.48
N THR A 19 -0.95 18.72 -9.67
CA THR A 19 0.43 18.79 -10.18
C THR A 19 0.64 17.52 -11.00
N GLN A 20 0.58 17.66 -12.30
CA GLN A 20 0.72 16.52 -13.22
C GLN A 20 2.15 15.99 -13.06
N LEU A 21 2.31 14.78 -12.52
CA LEU A 21 3.59 14.12 -12.44
C LEU A 21 4.19 14.01 -13.84
N SER A 22 5.42 14.47 -14.02
CA SER A 22 6.11 14.27 -15.30
C SER A 22 6.33 12.78 -15.53
N HIS A 23 6.29 12.35 -16.78
CA HIS A 23 6.53 10.96 -17.15
C HIS A 23 7.89 10.45 -16.61
N GLU A 24 8.92 11.25 -16.73
CA GLU A 24 10.26 10.94 -16.21
C GLU A 24 10.26 10.72 -14.67
N LEU A 25 9.55 11.56 -13.93
CA LEU A 25 9.45 11.42 -12.47
C LEU A 25 8.67 10.16 -12.10
N LEU A 26 7.60 9.86 -12.82
CA LEU A 26 6.81 8.65 -12.62
C LEU A 26 7.68 7.40 -12.84
N GLU A 27 8.42 7.33 -13.92
CA GLU A 27 9.34 6.22 -14.19
C GLU A 27 10.38 6.04 -13.08
N LYS A 28 10.99 7.13 -12.60
CA LYS A 28 11.95 7.09 -11.49
C LYS A 28 11.32 6.53 -10.21
N ILE A 29 10.09 6.91 -9.91
CA ILE A 29 9.37 6.40 -8.74
C ILE A 29 9.08 4.90 -8.90
N LEU A 30 8.62 4.46 -10.07
CA LEU A 30 8.35 3.06 -10.37
C LEU A 30 9.60 2.20 -10.25
N LEU A 31 10.70 2.61 -10.86
CA LEU A 31 11.98 1.90 -10.78
C LEU A 31 12.48 1.80 -9.33
N ARG A 32 12.34 2.86 -8.56
CA ARG A 32 12.72 2.87 -7.14
C ARG A 32 11.84 1.92 -6.32
N ALA A 33 10.53 1.92 -6.54
CA ALA A 33 9.62 1.00 -5.89
C ALA A 33 9.94 -0.46 -6.24
N GLN A 34 10.24 -0.74 -7.50
CA GLN A 34 10.67 -2.07 -7.94
C GLN A 34 11.98 -2.50 -7.25
N ALA A 35 12.98 -1.64 -7.21
CA ALA A 35 14.26 -1.92 -6.55
C ALA A 35 14.06 -2.24 -5.06
N HIS A 36 13.22 -1.48 -4.36
CA HIS A 36 12.89 -1.75 -2.95
C HIS A 36 12.17 -3.09 -2.79
N ALA A 37 11.18 -3.40 -3.62
CA ALA A 37 10.45 -4.67 -3.56
C ALA A 37 11.40 -5.87 -3.79
N MET A 38 12.29 -5.78 -4.77
CA MET A 38 13.29 -6.82 -5.03
C MET A 38 14.27 -6.94 -3.86
N SER A 39 14.69 -5.83 -3.26
CA SER A 39 15.58 -5.84 -2.09
C SER A 39 14.92 -6.48 -0.88
N MET A 40 13.64 -6.19 -0.60
CA MET A 40 12.88 -6.85 0.47
C MET A 40 12.90 -8.38 0.30
N ILE A 41 12.57 -8.86 -0.91
CA ILE A 41 12.53 -10.29 -1.21
C ILE A 41 13.92 -10.91 -1.10
N TYR A 42 14.93 -10.25 -1.64
CA TYR A 42 16.32 -10.73 -1.58
C TYR A 42 16.81 -10.85 -0.14
N ILE A 43 16.66 -9.80 0.66
CA ILE A 43 17.07 -9.78 2.05
C ILE A 43 16.35 -10.87 2.82
N ALA A 44 15.02 -11.00 2.69
CA ALA A 44 14.25 -12.02 3.38
C ALA A 44 14.72 -13.45 3.11
N ASN A 45 15.18 -13.74 1.88
CA ASN A 45 15.60 -15.08 1.48
C ASN A 45 17.12 -15.34 1.69
N ASN A 46 17.90 -14.33 2.09
CA ASN A 46 19.35 -14.43 2.27
C ASN A 46 19.81 -13.90 3.64
N ARG A 47 18.93 -13.94 4.65
CA ARG A 47 19.31 -13.61 6.03
C ARG A 47 20.20 -14.69 6.62
N ASP A 48 21.01 -14.32 7.61
CA ASP A 48 21.94 -15.23 8.30
C ASP A 48 21.24 -16.39 9.02
N ASP A 49 19.97 -16.21 9.39
CA ASP A 49 19.13 -17.23 10.03
C ASP A 49 18.50 -18.23 9.04
N VAL A 50 18.63 -18.00 7.73
CA VAL A 50 18.16 -18.90 6.67
C VAL A 50 19.26 -19.84 6.24
N GLN A 51 19.08 -21.15 6.45
CA GLN A 51 20.08 -22.15 6.10
C GLN A 51 19.92 -22.67 4.66
N LYS A 52 21.02 -23.20 4.12
CA LYS A 52 20.98 -23.82 2.78
C LYS A 52 20.06 -25.04 2.80
N GLY A 53 19.00 -24.99 2.01
CA GLY A 53 17.98 -26.04 1.94
C GLY A 53 16.67 -25.69 2.62
N ASP A 54 16.63 -24.62 3.41
CA ASP A 54 15.37 -24.12 3.95
C ASP A 54 14.42 -23.64 2.85
N PRO A 55 13.11 -23.80 3.05
CA PRO A 55 12.14 -23.20 2.15
C PRO A 55 12.36 -21.69 2.09
N LYS A 56 12.34 -21.12 0.89
CA LYS A 56 12.41 -19.67 0.73
C LYS A 56 11.29 -19.01 1.53
N ILE A 57 11.63 -17.95 2.26
CA ILE A 57 10.69 -17.19 3.07
C ILE A 57 9.55 -16.63 2.21
N GLY A 58 9.83 -16.44 0.95
CA GLY A 58 8.83 -16.07 -0.03
C GLY A 58 9.10 -14.70 -0.64
N GLY A 59 8.09 -14.23 -1.35
CA GLY A 59 8.20 -13.14 -2.27
C GLY A 59 8.19 -13.68 -3.70
N HIS A 60 7.50 -12.97 -4.56
CA HIS A 60 7.32 -13.37 -5.94
C HIS A 60 7.76 -12.22 -6.85
N PRO A 61 9.05 -12.16 -7.27
CA PRO A 61 9.57 -11.08 -8.10
C PRO A 61 8.71 -10.81 -9.34
N SER A 62 8.27 -11.87 -10.03
CA SER A 62 7.41 -11.74 -11.20
C SER A 62 6.05 -11.12 -10.90
N ALA A 63 5.41 -11.50 -9.77
CA ALA A 63 4.15 -10.90 -9.36
C ALA A 63 4.32 -9.43 -8.95
N CYS A 64 5.42 -9.11 -8.25
CA CYS A 64 5.77 -7.74 -7.90
C CYS A 64 6.00 -6.87 -9.13
N SER A 65 6.77 -7.36 -10.11
CA SER A 65 7.05 -6.63 -11.34
C SER A 65 5.81 -6.46 -12.21
N SER A 66 4.96 -7.48 -12.33
CA SER A 66 3.72 -7.40 -13.12
C SER A 66 2.69 -6.45 -12.52
N ALA A 67 2.68 -6.26 -11.20
CA ALA A 67 1.76 -5.35 -10.52
C ALA A 67 2.29 -3.90 -10.42
N LEU A 68 3.55 -3.65 -10.79
CA LEU A 68 4.24 -2.40 -10.54
C LEU A 68 3.50 -1.18 -11.09
N HIS A 69 3.14 -1.19 -12.38
CA HIS A 69 2.48 -0.06 -13.02
C HIS A 69 1.06 0.15 -12.50
N LEU A 70 0.33 -0.94 -12.26
CA LEU A 70 -1.02 -0.86 -11.71
C LEU A 70 -1.01 -0.26 -10.29
N LEU A 71 -0.13 -0.75 -9.42
CA LEU A 71 0.01 -0.21 -8.07
C LEU A 71 0.55 1.23 -8.08
N GLY A 72 1.45 1.54 -9.02
CA GLY A 72 1.94 2.90 -9.21
C GLY A 72 0.81 3.87 -9.57
N LEU A 73 -0.05 3.50 -10.52
CA LEU A 73 -1.23 4.29 -10.87
C LEU A 73 -2.17 4.48 -9.68
N LEU A 74 -2.46 3.40 -8.97
CA LEU A 74 -3.33 3.45 -7.80
C LEU A 74 -2.75 4.36 -6.72
N HIS A 75 -1.49 4.21 -6.33
CA HIS A 75 -0.87 4.97 -5.24
C HIS A 75 -0.63 6.45 -5.57
N LEU A 76 -0.29 6.76 -6.83
CA LEU A 76 0.21 8.08 -7.21
C LEU A 76 -0.85 8.96 -7.88
N VAL A 77 -1.91 8.36 -8.42
CA VAL A 77 -2.91 9.09 -9.22
C VAL A 77 -4.33 8.89 -8.69
N GLU A 78 -4.75 7.66 -8.46
CA GLU A 78 -6.17 7.35 -8.23
C GLU A 78 -6.56 7.34 -6.74
N LYS A 79 -5.70 6.79 -5.88
CA LYS A 79 -6.02 6.56 -4.47
C LYS A 79 -6.14 7.85 -3.69
N ARG A 80 -7.23 7.98 -2.94
CA ARG A 80 -7.45 9.04 -1.94
C ARG A 80 -7.04 8.55 -0.55
N PRO A 81 -6.80 9.46 0.42
CA PRO A 81 -6.43 9.08 1.79
C PRO A 81 -7.43 8.14 2.48
N GLU A 82 -8.71 8.27 2.15
CA GLU A 82 -9.81 7.47 2.72
C GLU A 82 -10.07 6.15 2.01
N ASP A 83 -9.45 5.90 0.86
CA ASP A 83 -9.68 4.70 0.07
C ASP A 83 -8.96 3.49 0.68
N PHE A 84 -9.65 2.36 0.72
CA PHE A 84 -9.10 1.07 1.12
C PHE A 84 -8.59 0.31 -0.09
N MET A 85 -7.45 -0.36 0.08
CA MET A 85 -6.87 -1.20 -0.96
C MET A 85 -6.82 -2.66 -0.54
N ALA A 86 -7.21 -3.54 -1.45
CA ALA A 86 -7.03 -4.99 -1.31
C ALA A 86 -5.95 -5.45 -2.28
N VAL A 87 -4.74 -5.62 -1.80
CA VAL A 87 -3.59 -5.99 -2.63
C VAL A 87 -3.36 -7.49 -2.59
N LYS A 88 -3.05 -8.08 -3.75
CA LYS A 88 -2.68 -9.49 -3.84
C LYS A 88 -1.43 -9.76 -2.98
N PRO A 89 -1.44 -10.76 -2.09
CA PRO A 89 -0.32 -11.03 -1.19
C PRO A 89 1.03 -11.22 -1.88
N HIS A 90 1.05 -11.83 -3.06
CA HIS A 90 2.28 -12.03 -3.82
C HIS A 90 2.90 -10.74 -4.37
N ALA A 91 2.13 -9.66 -4.45
CA ALA A 91 2.58 -8.33 -4.85
C ALA A 91 2.77 -7.38 -3.65
N SER A 92 2.59 -7.85 -2.42
CA SER A 92 2.69 -7.01 -1.21
C SER A 92 4.04 -6.28 -1.09
N PRO A 93 5.21 -6.85 -1.44
CA PRO A 93 6.45 -6.08 -1.40
C PRO A 93 6.44 -4.84 -2.29
N THR A 94 5.74 -4.85 -3.42
CA THR A 94 5.59 -3.66 -4.27
C THR A 94 4.70 -2.63 -3.61
N ASP A 95 3.60 -3.04 -2.98
CA ASP A 95 2.72 -2.14 -2.22
C ASP A 95 3.45 -1.50 -1.04
N HIS A 96 4.13 -2.29 -0.21
CA HIS A 96 4.97 -1.79 0.88
C HIS A 96 6.03 -0.81 0.39
N SER A 97 6.60 -1.04 -0.80
CA SER A 97 7.61 -0.15 -1.39
C SER A 97 7.04 1.20 -1.81
N PHE A 98 5.82 1.26 -2.33
CA PHE A 98 5.13 2.53 -2.58
C PHE A 98 4.84 3.25 -1.26
N ASN A 99 4.30 2.56 -0.27
CA ASN A 99 4.01 3.13 1.05
C ASN A 99 5.29 3.65 1.73
N TYR A 100 6.42 2.94 1.59
CA TYR A 100 7.74 3.41 2.05
C TYR A 100 8.17 4.70 1.33
N ASN A 101 8.13 4.73 0.00
CA ASN A 101 8.52 5.91 -0.78
C ASN A 101 7.65 7.13 -0.48
N LEU A 102 6.36 6.91 -0.20
CA LEU A 102 5.42 7.93 0.21
C LEU A 102 5.49 8.28 1.71
N ARG A 103 6.38 7.61 2.46
CA ARG A 103 6.59 7.81 3.89
C ARG A 103 5.31 7.60 4.72
N LEU A 104 4.54 6.58 4.43
CA LEU A 104 3.26 6.27 5.06
C LEU A 104 3.37 5.32 6.26
N PHE A 105 4.57 4.81 6.58
CA PHE A 105 4.74 3.91 7.71
C PHE A 105 4.46 4.58 9.04
N ARG A 106 3.83 3.82 9.95
CA ARG A 106 3.38 4.26 11.27
C ARG A 106 3.80 3.27 12.35
N GLU A 107 4.10 3.82 13.53
CA GLU A 107 4.24 3.07 14.76
C GLU A 107 2.86 2.59 15.26
N PHE A 108 2.85 1.71 16.26
CA PHE A 108 1.59 1.21 16.84
C PHE A 108 0.73 2.30 17.47
N ASP A 109 1.34 3.37 17.97
CA ASP A 109 0.63 4.54 18.51
C ASP A 109 0.09 5.49 17.42
N GLY A 110 0.28 5.16 16.15
CA GLY A 110 -0.17 5.94 15.00
C GLY A 110 0.78 7.04 14.55
N LYS A 111 1.86 7.29 15.31
CA LYS A 111 2.88 8.27 14.90
C LYS A 111 3.61 7.81 13.65
N ARG A 112 4.03 8.77 12.86
CA ARG A 112 4.85 8.49 11.69
C ARG A 112 6.17 7.86 12.11
N MET A 113 6.50 6.76 11.44
CA MET A 113 7.77 6.07 11.63
C MET A 113 8.91 6.91 11.04
N ASP A 114 10.02 6.99 11.74
CA ASP A 114 11.21 7.66 11.23
C ASP A 114 11.88 6.89 10.09
N ASP A 115 12.86 7.50 9.45
CA ASP A 115 13.51 6.92 8.27
C ASP A 115 14.36 5.68 8.61
N GLU A 116 14.94 5.60 9.82
CA GLU A 116 15.73 4.43 10.23
C GLU A 116 14.84 3.23 10.52
N ARG A 117 13.80 3.40 11.32
CA ARG A 117 12.82 2.35 11.58
C ARG A 117 12.07 1.92 10.33
N SER A 118 11.78 2.86 9.43
CA SER A 118 11.18 2.53 8.13
C SER A 118 12.10 1.65 7.27
N ARG A 119 13.41 1.93 7.27
CA ARG A 119 14.41 1.07 6.60
C ARG A 119 14.51 -0.30 7.26
N GLN A 120 14.43 -0.36 8.59
CA GLN A 120 14.43 -1.62 9.31
C GLN A 120 13.20 -2.46 8.97
N ALA A 121 12.02 -1.84 8.93
CA ALA A 121 10.80 -2.52 8.49
C ALA A 121 10.94 -3.17 7.09
N MET A 122 11.55 -2.43 6.14
CA MET A 122 11.80 -2.96 4.79
C MET A 122 12.73 -4.18 4.76
N LYS A 123 13.58 -4.36 5.76
CA LYS A 123 14.46 -5.54 5.91
C LYS A 123 13.77 -6.72 6.59
N ASN A 124 12.69 -6.46 7.31
CA ASN A 124 12.03 -7.45 8.18
C ASN A 124 10.81 -8.11 7.52
N LEU A 125 10.84 -8.35 6.22
CA LEU A 125 9.78 -9.12 5.57
C LEU A 125 9.75 -10.54 6.15
N ARG A 126 8.65 -10.87 6.85
CA ARG A 126 8.43 -12.19 7.50
C ARG A 126 9.51 -12.60 8.49
N HIS A 127 10.08 -11.64 9.19
CA HIS A 127 11.11 -11.86 10.21
C HIS A 127 10.51 -11.74 11.62
N TYR A 128 9.80 -12.77 12.04
CA TYR A 128 8.95 -12.75 13.25
C TYR A 128 9.70 -12.85 14.58
N SER A 129 10.99 -13.13 14.58
CA SER A 129 11.81 -13.27 15.79
C SER A 129 12.20 -11.94 16.44
N HIS A 130 12.01 -10.83 15.76
CA HIS A 130 12.36 -9.49 16.26
C HIS A 130 11.23 -8.89 17.10
N LYS A 131 11.29 -9.11 18.42
CA LYS A 131 10.36 -8.47 19.35
C LYS A 131 10.56 -6.94 19.37
N GLY A 132 9.45 -6.20 19.19
CA GLY A 132 9.48 -4.74 19.19
C GLY A 132 9.98 -4.09 17.90
N GLU A 133 10.40 -4.89 16.92
CA GLU A 133 10.77 -4.42 15.61
C GLU A 133 9.56 -4.37 14.65
N PRO A 134 9.51 -3.42 13.73
CA PRO A 134 8.49 -3.42 12.70
C PRO A 134 8.73 -4.57 11.72
N VAL A 135 7.69 -5.38 11.48
CA VAL A 135 7.75 -6.57 10.62
C VAL A 135 6.58 -6.57 9.65
N PHE A 136 6.85 -6.87 8.38
CA PHE A 136 5.80 -7.16 7.42
C PHE A 136 5.40 -8.63 7.44
N GLN A 137 4.10 -8.86 7.58
CA GLN A 137 3.52 -10.19 7.61
C GLN A 137 3.50 -10.85 6.21
N SER A 138 3.16 -12.13 6.16
CA SER A 138 2.99 -12.85 4.89
C SER A 138 1.85 -12.30 4.03
N TYR A 139 0.86 -11.74 4.69
CA TYR A 139 -0.32 -11.09 4.12
C TYR A 139 -0.50 -9.75 4.81
N HIS A 140 -1.07 -8.77 4.14
CA HIS A 140 -1.37 -7.49 4.76
C HIS A 140 -2.15 -7.70 6.06
N SER A 141 -1.71 -7.06 7.11
CA SER A 141 -2.16 -7.27 8.47
C SER A 141 -2.33 -5.95 9.21
N ALA A 142 -3.19 -5.95 10.23
CA ALA A 142 -3.32 -4.80 11.14
C ALA A 142 -2.03 -4.50 11.94
N PHE A 143 -1.04 -5.38 11.87
CA PHE A 143 0.26 -5.22 12.54
C PHE A 143 1.37 -4.71 11.61
N ASP A 144 1.11 -4.60 10.31
CA ASP A 144 2.10 -4.09 9.37
C ASP A 144 2.34 -2.58 9.56
N PRO A 145 3.55 -2.07 9.31
CA PRO A 145 3.86 -0.65 9.39
C PRO A 145 3.00 0.25 8.51
N ASP A 146 2.46 -0.28 7.42
CA ASP A 146 1.59 0.41 6.47
C ASP A 146 0.12 -0.04 6.54
N ARG A 147 -0.32 -0.48 7.71
CA ARG A 147 -1.65 -1.05 7.99
C ARG A 147 -2.86 -0.14 7.72
N TRP A 148 -2.61 1.12 7.43
CA TRP A 148 -3.66 2.09 7.18
C TRP A 148 -4.27 1.92 5.78
N ASN A 149 -5.60 1.84 5.72
CA ASN A 149 -6.33 1.77 4.46
C ASN A 149 -6.09 0.49 3.64
N PHE A 150 -5.81 -0.63 4.29
CA PHE A 150 -5.76 -1.92 3.63
C PHE A 150 -6.98 -2.78 3.95
N LEU A 151 -7.28 -3.71 3.06
CA LEU A 151 -8.22 -4.79 3.31
C LEU A 151 -7.45 -6.09 3.53
N PRO A 152 -7.65 -6.76 4.69
CA PRO A 152 -7.00 -8.04 4.94
C PRO A 152 -7.36 -9.06 3.88
N SER A 153 -6.35 -9.78 3.38
CA SER A 153 -6.58 -10.86 2.43
C SER A 153 -5.61 -12.01 2.69
N GLY A 154 -6.14 -13.18 2.93
CA GLY A 154 -5.34 -14.39 3.11
C GLY A 154 -5.02 -15.06 1.78
N SER A 155 -6.01 -15.41 0.99
CA SER A 155 -5.83 -16.11 -0.27
C SER A 155 -6.23 -15.26 -1.49
N VAL A 156 -5.67 -15.58 -2.64
CA VAL A 156 -6.02 -14.97 -3.92
C VAL A 156 -7.51 -15.23 -4.21
N GLY A 157 -8.24 -14.17 -4.50
CA GLY A 157 -9.70 -14.23 -4.73
C GLY A 157 -10.55 -13.70 -3.57
N ILE A 158 -10.09 -13.75 -2.33
CA ILE A 158 -10.78 -13.12 -1.19
C ILE A 158 -10.79 -11.58 -1.29
N PRO A 159 -9.68 -10.90 -1.63
CA PRO A 159 -9.67 -9.44 -1.67
C PRO A 159 -10.74 -8.79 -2.54
N PRO A 160 -11.01 -9.24 -3.77
CA PRO A 160 -12.07 -8.66 -4.59
C PRO A 160 -13.45 -8.79 -3.95
N VAL A 161 -13.72 -9.93 -3.31
CA VAL A 161 -14.99 -10.19 -2.62
C VAL A 161 -15.13 -9.26 -1.41
N ASN A 162 -14.09 -9.15 -0.58
CA ASN A 162 -14.08 -8.25 0.57
C ASN A 162 -14.26 -6.78 0.13
N ALA A 163 -13.59 -6.35 -0.93
CA ALA A 163 -13.73 -5.01 -1.46
C ALA A 163 -15.15 -4.71 -1.92
N LEU A 164 -15.80 -5.65 -2.62
CA LEU A 164 -17.16 -5.52 -3.09
C LEU A 164 -18.16 -5.41 -1.91
N TYR A 165 -18.03 -6.28 -0.90
CA TYR A 165 -18.89 -6.24 0.28
C TYR A 165 -18.71 -4.95 1.07
N LEU A 166 -17.47 -4.52 1.28
CA LEU A 166 -17.19 -3.27 1.99
C LEU A 166 -17.76 -2.06 1.24
N ALA A 167 -17.57 -1.97 -0.06
CA ALA A 167 -18.11 -0.90 -0.88
C ALA A 167 -19.66 -0.87 -0.81
N SER A 168 -20.30 -2.04 -0.84
CA SER A 168 -21.76 -2.18 -0.68
C SER A 168 -22.22 -1.71 0.69
N ALA A 169 -21.53 -2.10 1.76
CA ALA A 169 -21.84 -1.68 3.13
C ALA A 169 -21.70 -0.17 3.31
N TYR A 170 -20.64 0.44 2.77
CA TYR A 170 -20.47 1.89 2.80
C TYR A 170 -21.57 2.63 2.03
N LYS A 171 -21.99 2.09 0.90
CA LYS A 171 -23.12 2.67 0.14
C LYS A 171 -24.42 2.64 0.93
N MET A 172 -24.72 1.50 1.59
CA MET A 172 -25.92 1.38 2.44
C MET A 172 -25.86 2.29 3.67
N ALA A 173 -24.70 2.45 4.28
CA ALA A 173 -24.55 3.29 5.47
C ALA A 173 -24.67 4.79 5.17
N LYS A 174 -24.54 5.21 3.93
CA LYS A 174 -24.69 6.62 3.47
C LYS A 174 -26.07 6.92 2.87
N ALA A 175 -26.89 5.93 2.67
CA ALA A 175 -28.26 6.07 2.17
C ALA A 175 -29.26 6.37 3.30
#